data_6ce16310df8a629251c07d42bcdbd0f2
#
_entry.id   6ce16310df8a629251c07d42bcdbd0f2
#
_cell.length_a   1.000
_cell.length_b   1.000
_cell.length_c   1.000
_cell.angle_alpha   90.00
_cell.angle_beta   90.00
_cell.angle_gamma   90.00
#
_symmetry.space_group_name_H-M   'P 1'
#
loop_
_entity.id
_entity.type
_entity.pdbx_description
1 polymer ?
#
loop_
_entity_poly.entity_id
_entity_poly.type
_entity_poly.pdbx_seq_one_letter_code
_entity_poly.pdbx_strand_id
1 'polypeptide(L)'
;MNCIIIDDEATGRAIISQLCSNVASLNLLEEFSNAIQAIKYLNQNQVDLILLDIHMPDFTGFDFIETLKNPPKIILTTSDSNFAIQAFEYDCIIDYLVKPIAPERFQKAILKAESPPSVKKPSVESSTEKV
;
A
#
# COMPACT_ATOMS: atom_id res chain seq x y z
N MET A 1 7.57 -2.51 -11.36
CA MET A 1 6.19 -2.08 -11.03
C MET A 1 6.15 -0.57 -10.88
N ASN A 2 5.17 0.04 -11.48
CA ASN A 2 4.92 1.47 -11.32
C ASN A 2 4.17 1.70 -10.01
N CYS A 3 4.68 2.59 -9.18
CA CYS A 3 4.06 2.84 -7.88
C CYS A 3 3.93 4.33 -7.59
N ILE A 4 3.04 4.64 -6.66
CA ILE A 4 2.89 6.00 -6.10
C ILE A 4 2.87 5.90 -4.59
N ILE A 5 3.16 7.03 -3.95
CA ILE A 5 3.13 7.15 -2.49
C ILE A 5 2.04 8.15 -2.12
N ILE A 6 1.22 7.78 -1.12
CA ILE A 6 0.23 8.70 -0.56
C ILE A 6 0.44 8.74 0.94
N ASP A 7 0.88 9.88 1.45
CA ASP A 7 1.19 10.08 2.86
C ASP A 7 1.15 11.57 3.13
N ASP A 8 0.38 12.00 4.12
CA ASP A 8 0.22 13.43 4.37
C ASP A 8 1.45 14.08 5.01
N GLU A 9 2.38 13.29 5.52
CA GLU A 9 3.59 13.82 6.15
C GLU A 9 4.77 13.79 5.21
N ALA A 10 5.43 14.93 5.07
CA ALA A 10 6.59 15.03 4.19
C ALA A 10 7.71 14.06 4.61
N THR A 11 7.92 13.92 5.91
CA THR A 11 8.92 12.99 6.42
C THR A 11 8.59 11.56 6.05
N GLY A 12 7.33 11.18 6.18
CA GLY A 12 6.89 9.84 5.79
C GLY A 12 7.11 9.58 4.31
N ARG A 13 6.76 10.55 3.47
CA ARG A 13 6.98 10.42 2.02
C ARG A 13 8.46 10.25 1.70
N ALA A 14 9.32 11.05 2.35
CA ALA A 14 10.75 10.98 2.10
C ALA A 14 11.32 9.61 2.45
N ILE A 15 10.90 9.05 3.58
CA ILE A 15 11.38 7.74 4.02
C ILE A 15 10.95 6.65 3.04
N ILE A 16 9.68 6.65 2.65
CA ILE A 16 9.18 5.64 1.71
C ILE A 16 9.84 5.80 0.34
N SER A 17 10.02 7.04 -0.12
CA SER A 17 10.70 7.31 -1.37
C SER A 17 12.13 6.74 -1.36
N GLN A 18 12.83 6.91 -0.26
CA GLN A 18 14.17 6.37 -0.12
C GLN A 18 14.16 4.84 -0.17
N LEU A 19 13.19 4.22 0.51
CA LEU A 19 13.06 2.76 0.44
C LEU A 19 12.79 2.30 -0.97
N CYS A 20 11.93 3.00 -1.70
CA CYS A 20 11.64 2.66 -3.10
C CYS A 20 12.89 2.75 -3.97
N SER A 21 13.74 3.74 -3.73
CA SER A 21 14.93 3.96 -4.56
C SER A 21 15.93 2.80 -4.46
N ASN A 22 15.84 2.01 -3.40
CA ASN A 22 16.74 0.89 -3.19
C ASN A 22 16.19 -0.43 -3.74
N VAL A 23 15.00 -0.40 -4.36
CA VAL A 23 14.40 -1.60 -4.95
C VAL A 23 14.33 -1.41 -6.46
N ALA A 24 15.18 -2.13 -7.19
CA ALA A 24 15.34 -1.92 -8.62
C ALA A 24 14.08 -2.14 -9.42
N SER A 25 13.19 -3.01 -8.94
CA SER A 25 11.95 -3.33 -9.66
C SER A 25 10.87 -2.28 -9.52
N LEU A 26 11.04 -1.29 -8.64
CA LEU A 26 10.06 -0.23 -8.45
C LEU A 26 10.39 1.00 -9.26
N ASN A 27 9.36 1.58 -9.84
CA ASN A 27 9.44 2.84 -10.56
C ASN A 27 8.46 3.80 -9.88
N LEU A 28 8.97 4.71 -9.05
CA LEU A 28 8.14 5.66 -8.33
C LEU A 28 7.72 6.77 -9.29
N LEU A 29 6.43 6.84 -9.57
CA LEU A 29 5.91 7.80 -10.54
C LEU A 29 5.60 9.15 -9.90
N GLU A 30 5.03 9.13 -8.70
CA GLU A 30 4.57 10.38 -8.08
C GLU A 30 4.34 10.17 -6.60
N GLU A 31 4.34 11.27 -5.84
CA GLU A 31 4.06 11.28 -4.41
C GLU A 31 2.93 12.28 -4.15
N PHE A 32 2.03 11.93 -3.24
CA PHE A 32 0.87 12.75 -2.93
C PHE A 32 0.75 12.96 -1.44
N SER A 33 0.39 14.18 -1.05
CA SER A 33 0.15 14.52 0.34
C SER A 33 -1.32 14.41 0.74
N ASN A 34 -2.21 14.16 -0.22
CA ASN A 34 -3.62 13.98 0.09
C ASN A 34 -4.28 13.05 -0.91
N ALA A 35 -5.43 12.52 -0.50
CA ALA A 35 -6.13 11.49 -1.27
C ALA A 35 -6.73 12.04 -2.55
N ILE A 36 -7.23 13.27 -2.54
CA ILE A 36 -7.95 13.82 -3.68
C ILE A 36 -7.05 13.94 -4.90
N GLN A 37 -5.85 14.44 -4.71
CA GLN A 37 -4.91 14.55 -5.83
C GLN A 37 -4.51 13.18 -6.36
N ALA A 38 -4.37 12.19 -5.47
CA ALA A 38 -4.05 10.84 -5.88
C ALA A 38 -5.18 10.23 -6.70
N ILE A 39 -6.44 10.48 -6.31
CA ILE A 39 -7.59 9.98 -7.07
C ILE A 39 -7.59 10.55 -8.48
N LYS A 40 -7.33 11.86 -8.61
CA LYS A 40 -7.25 12.48 -9.92
C LYS A 40 -6.17 11.86 -10.78
N TYR A 41 -5.01 11.61 -10.19
CA TYR A 41 -3.91 10.98 -10.90
C TYR A 41 -4.28 9.58 -11.38
N LEU A 42 -4.92 8.80 -10.52
CA LEU A 42 -5.31 7.42 -10.83
C LEU A 42 -6.37 7.34 -11.92
N ASN A 43 -7.17 8.38 -12.08
CA ASN A 43 -8.14 8.43 -13.16
C ASN A 43 -7.50 8.60 -14.53
N GLN A 44 -6.25 9.03 -14.60
CA GLN A 44 -5.57 9.32 -15.84
C GLN A 44 -4.31 8.52 -16.05
N ASN A 45 -3.87 7.76 -15.06
CA ASN A 45 -2.59 7.05 -15.13
C ASN A 45 -2.74 5.66 -14.54
N GLN A 46 -2.06 4.71 -15.17
CA GLN A 46 -2.06 3.34 -14.68
C GLN A 46 -0.97 3.14 -13.66
N VAL A 47 -1.32 2.56 -12.52
CA VAL A 47 -0.41 2.34 -11.41
C VAL A 47 -0.56 0.89 -10.97
N ASP A 48 0.56 0.24 -10.67
CA ASP A 48 0.55 -1.16 -10.25
C ASP A 48 0.45 -1.31 -8.74
N LEU A 49 0.98 -0.34 -8.00
CA LEU A 49 1.10 -0.44 -6.55
C LEU A 49 0.96 0.93 -5.91
N ILE A 50 0.19 0.99 -4.82
CA ILE A 50 0.07 2.19 -4.01
C ILE A 50 0.66 1.91 -2.63
N LEU A 51 1.57 2.77 -2.20
CA LEU A 51 2.09 2.77 -0.83
C LEU A 51 1.29 3.83 -0.08
N LEU A 52 0.37 3.38 0.77
CA LEU A 52 -0.72 4.22 1.27
C LEU A 52 -0.68 4.30 2.79
N ASP A 53 -0.57 5.52 3.30
CA ASP A 53 -0.67 5.78 4.74
C ASP A 53 -2.12 5.68 5.17
N ILE A 54 -2.37 5.01 6.29
CA ILE A 54 -3.73 4.88 6.82
C ILE A 54 -4.20 6.21 7.40
N HIS A 55 -3.34 6.90 8.14
CA HIS A 55 -3.73 8.09 8.88
C HIS A 55 -3.51 9.34 8.05
N MET A 56 -4.59 9.85 7.48
CA MET A 56 -4.58 11.13 6.79
C MET A 56 -5.72 11.96 7.35
N PRO A 57 -5.56 13.28 7.49
CA PRO A 57 -6.65 14.12 7.99
C PRO A 57 -7.85 14.03 7.07
N ASP A 58 -9.02 13.99 7.66
CA ASP A 58 -10.30 14.02 6.95
C ASP A 58 -10.62 12.80 6.11
N PHE A 59 -9.67 11.89 5.86
CA PHE A 59 -9.89 10.84 4.90
C PHE A 59 -8.87 9.72 5.12
N THR A 60 -9.27 8.63 5.73
CA THR A 60 -8.33 7.55 6.04
C THR A 60 -7.93 6.78 4.79
N GLY A 61 -6.87 5.99 4.91
CA GLY A 61 -6.48 5.10 3.82
C GLY A 61 -7.61 4.15 3.42
N PHE A 62 -8.37 3.66 4.39
CA PHE A 62 -9.50 2.78 4.08
C PHE A 62 -10.60 3.50 3.32
N ASP A 63 -10.89 4.76 3.71
CA ASP A 63 -11.85 5.57 2.96
C ASP A 63 -11.39 5.75 1.51
N PHE A 64 -10.10 5.97 1.33
CA PHE A 64 -9.52 6.13 0.00
C PHE A 64 -9.75 4.88 -0.85
N ILE A 65 -9.47 3.70 -0.28
CA ILE A 65 -9.63 2.44 -1.02
C ILE A 65 -11.07 2.28 -1.49
N GLU A 66 -12.03 2.67 -0.65
CA GLU A 66 -13.44 2.50 -0.99
C GLU A 66 -13.90 3.42 -2.10
N THR A 67 -13.12 4.45 -2.43
CA THR A 67 -13.46 5.31 -3.57
C THR A 67 -13.01 4.72 -4.90
N LEU A 68 -12.17 3.69 -4.88
CA LEU A 68 -11.58 3.13 -6.10
C LEU A 68 -12.43 1.98 -6.61
N LYS A 69 -12.73 1.97 -7.91
CA LYS A 69 -13.51 0.89 -8.51
C LYS A 69 -12.68 -0.35 -8.73
N ASN A 70 -11.49 -0.17 -9.27
CA ASN A 70 -10.58 -1.28 -9.54
C ASN A 70 -9.23 -0.91 -8.94
N PRO A 71 -9.08 -1.04 -7.62
CA PRO A 71 -7.86 -0.59 -6.98
C PRO A 71 -6.66 -1.42 -7.42
N PRO A 72 -5.50 -0.78 -7.61
CA PRO A 72 -4.27 -1.54 -7.80
C PRO A 72 -3.90 -2.23 -6.50
N LYS A 73 -2.80 -2.96 -6.50
CA LYS A 73 -2.28 -3.54 -5.27
C LYS A 73 -1.91 -2.44 -4.31
N ILE A 74 -2.15 -2.66 -3.02
CA ILE A 74 -1.92 -1.65 -1.99
C ILE A 74 -1.09 -2.25 -0.87
N ILE A 75 -0.07 -1.52 -0.44
CA ILE A 75 0.65 -1.79 0.78
C ILE A 75 0.35 -0.63 1.72
N LEU A 76 -0.24 -0.94 2.87
CA LEU A 76 -0.57 0.09 3.86
C LEU A 76 0.64 0.38 4.73
N THR A 77 0.80 1.64 5.11
CA THR A 77 1.80 2.05 6.07
C THR A 77 1.12 2.78 7.22
N THR A 78 1.60 2.61 8.44
CA THR A 78 0.99 3.24 9.59
C THR A 78 1.94 3.21 10.78
N SER A 79 1.73 4.13 11.72
CA SER A 79 2.42 4.10 13.02
C SER A 79 1.69 3.23 14.03
N ASP A 80 0.51 2.73 13.69
CA ASP A 80 -0.35 2.02 14.63
C ASP A 80 -0.61 0.60 14.14
N SER A 81 -0.25 -0.39 14.96
CA SER A 81 -0.41 -1.79 14.59
C SER A 81 -1.85 -2.31 14.74
N ASN A 82 -2.78 -1.49 15.21
CA ASN A 82 -4.13 -1.95 15.52
C ASN A 82 -5.04 -2.11 14.30
N PHE A 83 -4.55 -1.81 13.10
CA PHE A 83 -5.39 -1.87 11.90
C PHE A 83 -5.18 -3.11 11.05
N ALA A 84 -4.35 -4.07 11.52
CA ALA A 84 -4.02 -5.23 10.70
C ALA A 84 -5.25 -6.06 10.36
N ILE A 85 -6.17 -6.25 11.30
CA ILE A 85 -7.37 -7.06 11.05
C ILE A 85 -8.24 -6.39 10.00
N GLN A 86 -8.44 -5.09 10.12
CA GLN A 86 -9.24 -4.35 9.15
C GLN A 86 -8.61 -4.42 7.76
N ALA A 87 -7.28 -4.40 7.69
CA ALA A 87 -6.58 -4.48 6.41
C ALA A 87 -6.91 -5.76 5.67
N PHE A 88 -7.07 -6.87 6.37
CA PHE A 88 -7.36 -8.15 5.73
C PHE A 88 -8.75 -8.24 5.12
N GLU A 89 -9.62 -7.27 5.39
CA GLU A 89 -10.94 -7.23 4.78
C GLU A 89 -10.91 -6.78 3.32
N TYR A 90 -9.78 -6.28 2.85
CA TYR A 90 -9.65 -5.76 1.49
C TYR A 90 -8.68 -6.62 0.69
N ASP A 91 -9.18 -7.24 -0.37
CA ASP A 91 -8.36 -8.13 -1.19
C ASP A 91 -7.19 -7.43 -1.87
N CYS A 92 -7.32 -6.13 -2.14
CA CYS A 92 -6.27 -5.37 -2.80
C CYS A 92 -5.10 -5.04 -1.88
N ILE A 93 -5.26 -5.20 -0.57
CA ILE A 93 -4.19 -4.93 0.38
C ILE A 93 -3.28 -6.14 0.47
N ILE A 94 -2.05 -5.95 0.01
CA ILE A 94 -1.06 -7.03 -0.07
C ILE A 94 -0.31 -7.18 1.24
N ASP A 95 -0.02 -6.07 1.90
CA ASP A 95 0.75 -6.10 3.14
C ASP A 95 0.47 -4.86 3.98
N TYR A 96 0.95 -4.89 5.20
CA TYR A 96 0.67 -3.88 6.21
C TYR A 96 1.98 -3.62 6.96
N LEU A 97 2.51 -2.43 6.83
CA LEU A 97 3.82 -2.09 7.38
C LEU A 97 3.69 -1.07 8.50
N VAL A 98 4.25 -1.39 9.65
CA VAL A 98 4.24 -0.50 10.80
C VAL A 98 5.53 0.30 10.83
N LYS A 99 5.40 1.62 10.92
CA LYS A 99 6.56 2.53 10.98
C LYS A 99 7.24 2.41 12.35
N PRO A 100 8.56 2.50 12.42
CA PRO A 100 9.51 2.68 11.32
C PRO A 100 9.70 1.38 10.54
N ILE A 101 9.83 1.50 9.23
CA ILE A 101 9.87 0.34 8.35
C ILE A 101 11.33 0.00 8.02
N ALA A 102 11.74 -1.20 8.39
CA ALA A 102 13.08 -1.67 8.06
C ALA A 102 13.18 -1.99 6.56
N PRO A 103 14.33 -1.75 5.94
CA PRO A 103 14.49 -2.02 4.50
C PRO A 103 14.16 -3.46 4.13
N GLU A 104 14.56 -4.43 4.95
CA GLU A 104 14.28 -5.85 4.67
C GLU A 104 12.80 -6.13 4.70
N ARG A 105 12.08 -5.51 5.64
CA ARG A 105 10.64 -5.69 5.74
C ARG A 105 9.94 -5.07 4.54
N PHE A 106 10.42 -3.92 4.09
CA PHE A 106 9.88 -3.27 2.90
C PHE A 106 10.08 -4.16 1.67
N GLN A 107 11.29 -4.70 1.49
CA GLN A 107 11.56 -5.59 0.37
C GLN A 107 10.66 -6.80 0.37
N LYS A 108 10.39 -7.36 1.53
CA LYS A 108 9.50 -8.51 1.64
C LYS A 108 8.09 -8.17 1.16
N ALA A 109 7.60 -7.00 1.53
CA ALA A 109 6.29 -6.55 1.07
C ALA A 109 6.25 -6.38 -0.46
N ILE A 110 7.32 -5.82 -1.03
CA ILE A 110 7.40 -5.64 -2.47
C ILE A 110 7.40 -6.99 -3.19
N LEU A 111 8.12 -7.97 -2.65
CA LEU A 111 8.11 -9.31 -3.23
C LEU A 111 6.72 -9.91 -3.22
N LYS A 112 5.95 -9.69 -2.17
CA LYS A 112 4.56 -10.14 -2.14
C LYS A 112 3.75 -9.46 -3.23
N ALA A 113 3.95 -8.17 -3.43
CA ALA A 113 3.21 -7.43 -4.44
C ALA A 113 3.54 -7.90 -5.85
N GLU A 114 4.75 -8.40 -6.06
CA GLU A 114 5.18 -8.90 -7.35
C GLU A 114 4.72 -10.32 -7.63
N SER A 115 4.16 -11.00 -6.63
CA SER A 115 3.71 -12.37 -6.79
C SER A 115 2.53 -12.46 -7.75
N PRO A 116 2.35 -13.61 -8.41
CA PRO A 116 1.21 -13.76 -9.32
C PRO A 116 -0.12 -13.54 -8.61
N PRO A 117 -1.12 -13.01 -9.31
CA PRO A 117 -2.41 -12.73 -8.66
C PRO A 117 -3.12 -13.96 -8.12
N SER A 118 -2.76 -15.13 -8.56
CA SER A 118 -3.37 -16.35 -8.05
C SER A 118 -2.96 -16.67 -6.63
N VAL A 119 -1.93 -16.01 -6.10
CA VAL A 119 -1.47 -16.26 -4.74
C VAL A 119 -2.40 -15.57 -3.76
N LYS A 120 -2.99 -16.35 -2.87
CA LYS A 120 -3.93 -15.80 -1.89
C LYS A 120 -3.22 -15.37 -0.63
N LYS A 121 -3.83 -14.46 0.10
CA LYS A 121 -3.35 -14.11 1.42
C LYS A 121 -3.51 -15.32 2.32
N PRO A 122 -2.47 -15.73 3.01
CA PRO A 122 -2.56 -16.96 3.79
C PRO A 122 -3.54 -16.88 4.95
N SER A 123 -3.78 -15.73 5.46
CA SER A 123 -4.68 -15.61 6.59
C SER A 123 -6.11 -15.89 6.25
N VAL A 124 -6.42 -15.91 5.01
CA VAL A 124 -7.78 -15.95 4.65
C VAL A 124 -8.28 -17.29 4.59
N GLU A 125 -7.71 -17.95 4.34
CA GLU A 125 -8.32 -19.03 4.24
C GLU A 125 -7.88 -20.06 4.68
N SER A 126 -7.34 -20.01 4.36
CA SER A 126 -7.16 -21.07 4.60
C SER A 126 -7.31 -21.52 5.73
N SER A 127 -7.28 -20.93 6.09
CA SER A 127 -7.46 -21.40 7.13
C SER A 127 -8.56 -21.96 7.30
N THR A 128 -9.01 -21.71 6.80
CA THR A 128 -9.99 -22.25 7.02
C THR A 128 -10.30 -23.30 6.50
N GLU A 129 -10.07 -23.37 5.79
CA GLU A 129 -10.38 -24.24 5.36
C GLU A 129 -9.91 -25.19 5.58
N LYS A 130 -9.65 -25.20 5.55
CA LYS A 130 -9.23 -25.96 5.77
C LYS A 130 -9.21 -26.35 6.54
N VAL A 131 -9.46 -25.99 6.61
CA VAL A 131 -9.49 -26.37 7.29
C VAL A 131 -9.68 -26.90 7.61
#